data_b1ac4c9d255e8fe5b332ef238c4a3a94
#
_entry.id   b1ac4c9d255e8fe5b332ef238c4a3a94
#
_cell.length_a   1.000
_cell.length_b   1.000
_cell.length_c   1.000
_cell.angle_alpha   90.00
_cell.angle_beta   90.00
_cell.angle_gamma   90.00
#
_symmetry.space_group_name_H-M   'P 1'
#
loop_
_entity.id
_entity.type
_entity.pdbx_description
1 polymer ?
#
loop_
_entity_poly.entity_id
_entity_poly.type
_entity_poly.pdbx_seq_one_letter_code
_entity_poly.pdbx_strand_id
1 'polypeptide(L)'
;MGYDVMTEESRLRIRAEDKTLAYQAVCAINAPEYNYLKRGGSFGPNEKDQYWYSWMPADYPSETETLEDVLELVGFEIEHDDNGDIIGVSYGNKTGAEDIFMLALAPYVEDGSYILWLGEDGHRWMWKFQDGTMLRHEVKGFTVGEGRPIEYYAGYHESPNNPIWKPVELGVLA
;
A
#
# COMPACT_ATOMS: atom_id res chain seq x y z
N MET A 1 14.35 14.02 -4.11
CA MET A 1 13.86 13.58 -5.44
C MET A 1 13.03 12.33 -5.21
N GLY A 2 11.95 12.17 -5.91
CA GLY A 2 11.09 10.99 -5.85
C GLY A 2 10.78 10.54 -7.26
N TYR A 3 10.32 9.31 -7.42
CA TYR A 3 9.91 8.71 -8.68
C TYR A 3 8.39 8.90 -8.82
N ASP A 4 7.96 9.59 -9.87
CA ASP A 4 6.54 9.85 -10.11
C ASP A 4 5.87 8.61 -10.74
N VAL A 5 4.71 8.25 -10.21
CA VAL A 5 3.91 7.13 -10.67
C VAL A 5 2.44 7.54 -10.79
N MET A 6 1.74 6.89 -11.69
CA MET A 6 0.30 7.05 -11.83
C MET A 6 -0.39 5.73 -12.11
N THR A 7 -1.63 5.63 -11.72
CA THR A 7 -2.50 4.55 -12.15
C THR A 7 -2.96 4.79 -13.59
N GLU A 8 -2.78 3.81 -14.47
CA GLU A 8 -3.35 3.82 -15.83
C GLU A 8 -4.77 3.23 -15.84
N GLU A 9 -4.98 2.20 -15.04
CA GLU A 9 -6.27 1.53 -14.87
C GLU A 9 -6.35 0.91 -13.48
N SER A 10 -7.52 0.93 -12.89
CA SER A 10 -7.80 0.27 -11.62
C SER A 10 -9.15 -0.40 -11.67
N ARG A 11 -9.20 -1.66 -11.24
CA ARG A 11 -10.41 -2.42 -10.95
C ARG A 11 -10.24 -3.07 -9.58
N LEU A 12 -10.04 -2.25 -8.60
CA LEU A 12 -9.91 -2.68 -7.22
C LEU A 12 -11.30 -2.68 -6.59
N ARG A 13 -11.71 -3.82 -6.02
CA ARG A 13 -13.00 -3.92 -5.33
C ARG A 13 -12.82 -4.30 -3.87
N ILE A 14 -13.38 -3.46 -3.00
CA ILE A 14 -13.56 -3.73 -1.56
C ILE A 14 -15.04 -3.53 -1.26
N ARG A 15 -15.69 -4.56 -0.72
CA ARG A 15 -17.11 -4.50 -0.38
C ARG A 15 -17.35 -3.54 0.78
N ALA A 16 -18.48 -2.88 0.76
CA ALA A 16 -18.88 -1.98 1.85
C ALA A 16 -18.86 -2.68 3.22
N GLU A 17 -19.25 -3.95 3.28
CA GLU A 17 -19.26 -4.75 4.51
C GLU A 17 -17.86 -5.06 5.06
N ASP A 18 -16.82 -5.06 4.21
CA ASP A 18 -15.44 -5.36 4.60
C ASP A 18 -14.65 -4.11 5.00
N LYS A 19 -15.16 -2.91 4.75
CA LYS A 19 -14.43 -1.65 4.94
C LYS A 19 -14.01 -1.40 6.38
N THR A 20 -14.81 -1.82 7.36
CA THR A 20 -14.46 -1.67 8.77
C THR A 20 -13.23 -2.49 9.15
N LEU A 21 -13.17 -3.74 8.72
CA LEU A 21 -12.02 -4.61 8.97
C LEU A 21 -10.79 -4.15 8.18
N ALA A 22 -10.99 -3.72 6.94
CA ALA A 22 -9.95 -3.13 6.11
C ALA A 22 -9.36 -1.86 6.75
N TYR A 23 -10.20 -0.98 7.29
CA TYR A 23 -9.76 0.19 8.07
C TYR A 23 -8.92 -0.20 9.28
N GLN A 24 -9.37 -1.19 10.05
CA GLN A 24 -8.59 -1.69 11.20
C GLN A 24 -7.22 -2.22 10.77
N ALA A 25 -7.14 -2.92 9.64
CA ALA A 25 -5.88 -3.44 9.12
C ALA A 25 -4.90 -2.32 8.76
N VAL A 26 -5.35 -1.27 8.05
CA VAL A 26 -4.49 -0.14 7.69
C VAL A 26 -4.12 0.73 8.89
N CYS A 27 -4.92 0.78 9.94
CA CYS A 27 -4.54 1.43 11.20
C CYS A 27 -3.53 0.62 12.00
N ALA A 28 -3.65 -0.71 11.98
CA ALA A 28 -2.79 -1.61 12.74
C ALA A 28 -1.32 -1.57 12.28
N ILE A 29 -1.05 -1.30 11.00
CA ILE A 29 0.34 -1.14 10.52
C ILE A 29 1.03 0.13 11.04
N ASN A 30 0.32 1.00 11.76
CA ASN A 30 0.98 2.12 12.46
C ASN A 30 1.71 1.70 13.74
N ALA A 31 1.47 0.50 14.24
CA ALA A 31 2.12 -0.02 15.44
C ALA A 31 3.65 -0.04 15.34
N PRO A 32 4.38 0.07 16.47
CA PRO A 32 5.84 0.17 16.47
C PRO A 32 6.58 -0.99 15.80
N GLU A 33 6.02 -2.19 15.83
CA GLU A 33 6.60 -3.36 15.16
C GLU A 33 6.70 -3.23 13.65
N TYR A 34 5.95 -2.28 13.04
CA TYR A 34 6.00 -1.97 11.60
C TYR A 34 6.85 -0.74 11.26
N ASN A 35 7.60 -0.18 12.24
CA ASN A 35 8.44 0.99 11.99
C ASN A 35 9.46 0.76 10.86
N TYR A 36 9.89 -0.48 10.64
CA TYR A 36 10.79 -0.84 9.54
C TYR A 36 10.20 -0.61 8.13
N LEU A 37 8.88 -0.50 8.02
CA LEU A 37 8.18 -0.18 6.76
C LEU A 37 8.06 1.33 6.54
N LYS A 38 8.19 2.14 7.59
CA LYS A 38 8.01 3.58 7.53
C LYS A 38 9.27 4.24 6.97
N ARG A 39 9.10 5.00 5.90
CA ARG A 39 10.21 5.63 5.16
C ARG A 39 10.49 7.06 5.59
N GLY A 40 9.65 7.64 6.44
CA GLY A 40 9.83 8.94 7.07
C GLY A 40 10.19 8.81 8.54
N GLY A 41 10.89 9.80 9.07
CA GLY A 41 11.23 9.81 10.49
C GLY A 41 11.97 11.07 10.90
N SER A 42 12.01 11.31 12.22
CA SER A 42 12.85 12.31 12.86
C SER A 42 13.65 11.64 13.96
N PHE A 43 14.96 11.85 13.92
CA PHE A 43 15.92 11.23 14.84
C PHE A 43 16.82 12.34 15.39
N GLY A 44 16.78 12.56 16.67
CA GLY A 44 17.60 13.58 17.32
C GLY A 44 18.16 13.09 18.65
N PRO A 45 19.30 13.61 19.12
CA PRO A 45 19.96 13.15 20.34
C PRO A 45 19.13 13.42 21.62
N ASN A 46 18.10 14.26 21.54
CA ASN A 46 17.25 14.65 22.66
C ASN A 46 15.75 14.42 22.42
N GLU A 47 15.37 13.78 21.31
CA GLU A 47 13.99 13.51 20.95
C GLU A 47 13.75 12.01 20.85
N LYS A 48 12.51 11.57 21.13
CA LYS A 48 12.12 10.20 20.82
C LYS A 48 12.12 10.05 19.31
N ASP A 49 12.71 8.98 18.82
CA ASP A 49 12.64 8.61 17.41
C ASP A 49 11.17 8.56 16.97
N GLN A 50 10.87 9.29 15.93
CA GLN A 50 9.55 9.30 15.31
C GLN A 50 9.63 8.66 13.94
N TYR A 51 8.61 7.88 13.61
CA TYR A 51 8.48 7.19 12.33
C TYR A 51 7.13 7.49 11.73
N TRP A 52 7.09 7.75 10.42
CA TRP A 52 5.84 7.94 9.68
C TRP A 52 5.92 7.38 8.28
N TYR A 53 4.78 7.01 7.73
CA TYR A 53 4.66 6.72 6.32
C TYR A 53 4.74 8.03 5.53
N SER A 54 5.34 7.98 4.33
CA SER A 54 5.52 9.16 3.48
C SER A 54 4.22 9.96 3.33
N TRP A 55 4.29 11.25 3.51
CA TRP A 55 3.21 12.23 3.41
C TRP A 55 2.13 12.15 4.50
N MET A 56 2.16 11.19 5.37
CA MET A 56 1.12 10.96 6.36
C MET A 56 1.51 11.49 7.75
N PRO A 57 0.53 11.91 8.56
CA PRO A 57 0.77 12.17 9.98
C PRO A 57 1.32 10.91 10.70
N ALA A 58 2.21 11.11 11.67
CA ALA A 58 2.79 9.99 12.42
C ALA A 58 1.74 9.16 13.18
N ASP A 59 0.65 9.81 13.59
CA ASP A 59 -0.49 9.18 14.28
C ASP A 59 -1.79 9.28 13.47
N TYR A 60 -1.71 8.94 12.18
CA TYR A 60 -2.88 9.00 11.30
C TYR A 60 -4.09 8.19 11.78
N PRO A 61 -3.97 7.08 12.56
CA PRO A 61 -5.16 6.41 13.06
C PRO A 61 -6.01 7.25 13.99
N SER A 62 -5.42 8.24 14.70
CA SER A 62 -6.18 9.15 15.54
C SER A 62 -6.84 10.30 14.77
N GLU A 63 -6.45 10.51 13.52
CA GLU A 63 -6.92 11.58 12.65
C GLU A 63 -7.91 11.11 11.57
N THR A 64 -8.23 9.82 11.57
CA THR A 64 -9.10 9.19 10.56
C THR A 64 -10.21 8.40 11.22
N GLU A 65 -11.34 8.24 10.54
CA GLU A 65 -12.50 7.48 11.01
C GLU A 65 -12.88 6.34 10.05
N THR A 66 -12.47 6.46 8.78
CA THR A 66 -12.86 5.54 7.71
C THR A 66 -11.66 5.05 6.92
N LEU A 67 -11.85 3.95 6.17
CA LEU A 67 -10.86 3.45 5.23
C LEU A 67 -10.51 4.51 4.18
N GLU A 68 -11.53 5.21 3.71
CA GLU A 68 -11.39 6.28 2.72
C GLU A 68 -10.47 7.39 3.22
N ASP A 69 -10.65 7.85 4.47
CA ASP A 69 -9.78 8.87 5.06
C ASP A 69 -8.31 8.46 5.02
N VAL A 70 -8.02 7.21 5.36
CA VAL A 70 -6.64 6.68 5.33
C VAL A 70 -6.11 6.64 3.90
N LEU A 71 -6.89 6.12 2.96
CA LEU A 71 -6.46 6.02 1.56
C LEU A 71 -6.24 7.40 0.92
N GLU A 72 -7.05 8.39 1.27
CA GLU A 72 -6.86 9.78 0.84
C GLU A 72 -5.57 10.38 1.41
N LEU A 73 -5.23 10.10 2.67
CA LEU A 73 -3.96 10.51 3.27
C LEU A 73 -2.75 9.86 2.57
N VAL A 74 -2.89 8.62 2.10
CA VAL A 74 -1.85 7.94 1.29
C VAL A 74 -1.69 8.63 -0.07
N GLY A 75 -2.76 9.25 -0.59
CA GLY A 75 -2.77 9.96 -1.86
C GLY A 75 -3.67 9.34 -2.93
N PHE A 76 -4.53 8.40 -2.56
CA PHE A 76 -5.51 7.82 -3.48
C PHE A 76 -6.78 8.67 -3.58
N GLU A 77 -7.30 8.78 -4.78
CA GLU A 77 -8.69 9.13 -5.04
C GLU A 77 -9.50 7.84 -5.17
N ILE A 78 -10.72 7.81 -4.65
CA ILE A 78 -11.50 6.58 -4.48
C ILE A 78 -12.80 6.68 -5.25
N GLU A 79 -13.13 5.63 -6.00
CA GLU A 79 -14.38 5.48 -6.72
C GLU A 79 -15.28 4.47 -6.02
N HIS A 80 -16.56 4.82 -5.87
CA HIS A 80 -17.58 3.98 -5.24
C HIS A 80 -18.71 3.64 -6.23
N ASP A 81 -19.34 2.51 -5.99
CA ASP A 81 -20.62 2.19 -6.59
C ASP A 81 -21.81 2.65 -5.70
N ASP A 82 -23.03 2.44 -6.20
CA ASP A 82 -24.27 2.82 -5.48
C ASP A 82 -24.48 2.04 -4.17
N ASN A 83 -23.79 0.93 -3.97
CA ASN A 83 -23.84 0.13 -2.75
C ASN A 83 -22.81 0.58 -1.70
N GLY A 84 -21.95 1.52 -2.06
CA GLY A 84 -20.85 1.98 -1.21
C GLY A 84 -19.61 1.09 -1.24
N ASP A 85 -19.54 0.12 -2.15
CA ASP A 85 -18.31 -0.63 -2.42
C ASP A 85 -17.27 0.30 -3.05
N ILE A 86 -16.02 0.14 -2.69
CA ILE A 86 -14.93 0.73 -3.46
C ILE A 86 -14.77 -0.12 -4.73
N ILE A 87 -14.78 0.51 -5.89
CA ILE A 87 -14.68 -0.16 -7.20
C ILE A 87 -13.47 0.25 -8.02
N GLY A 88 -12.74 1.25 -7.56
CA GLY A 88 -11.53 1.73 -8.18
C GLY A 88 -10.80 2.72 -7.31
N VAL A 89 -9.52 2.89 -7.60
CA VAL A 89 -8.68 3.92 -6.99
C VAL A 89 -7.81 4.55 -8.07
N SER A 90 -7.50 5.83 -7.91
CA SER A 90 -6.49 6.49 -8.73
C SER A 90 -5.41 7.13 -7.86
N TYR A 91 -4.20 7.18 -8.40
CA TYR A 91 -3.04 7.77 -7.76
C TYR A 91 -2.20 8.48 -8.82
N GLY A 92 -1.68 9.65 -8.49
CA GLY A 92 -0.83 10.40 -9.39
C GLY A 92 0.11 11.30 -8.58
N ASN A 93 1.20 10.72 -8.07
CA ASN A 93 2.17 11.42 -7.24
C ASN A 93 3.51 10.65 -7.23
N LYS A 94 4.44 11.14 -6.44
CA LYS A 94 5.68 10.40 -6.13
C LYS A 94 5.38 9.15 -5.32
N THR A 95 6.16 8.09 -5.56
CA THR A 95 6.06 6.88 -4.75
C THR A 95 6.27 7.21 -3.28
N GLY A 96 5.37 6.70 -2.45
CA GLY A 96 5.39 6.87 -1.00
C GLY A 96 5.17 5.54 -0.28
N ALA A 97 3.99 5.37 0.30
CA ALA A 97 3.61 4.17 1.03
C ALA A 97 2.44 3.41 0.39
N GLU A 98 2.06 3.73 -0.84
CA GLU A 98 0.91 3.17 -1.54
C GLU A 98 0.94 1.63 -1.61
N ASP A 99 2.12 1.07 -1.81
CA ASP A 99 2.35 -0.38 -1.86
C ASP A 99 2.09 -1.07 -0.51
N ILE A 100 2.53 -0.45 0.58
CA ILE A 100 2.39 -0.98 1.94
C ILE A 100 0.92 -1.02 2.35
N PHE A 101 0.20 0.07 2.09
CA PHE A 101 -1.23 0.15 2.41
C PHE A 101 -2.07 -0.80 1.56
N MET A 102 -1.78 -0.91 0.27
CA MET A 102 -2.46 -1.87 -0.60
C MET A 102 -2.17 -3.32 -0.22
N LEU A 103 -0.95 -3.63 0.25
CA LEU A 103 -0.63 -4.95 0.77
C LEU A 103 -1.41 -5.25 2.06
N ALA A 104 -1.56 -4.28 2.95
CA ALA A 104 -2.37 -4.42 4.17
C ALA A 104 -3.85 -4.67 3.86
N LEU A 105 -4.35 -4.13 2.75
CA LEU A 105 -5.72 -4.29 2.28
C LEU A 105 -5.96 -5.61 1.54
N ALA A 106 -4.91 -6.28 1.08
CA ALA A 106 -5.05 -7.45 0.20
C ALA A 106 -6.04 -8.51 0.70
N PRO A 107 -6.14 -8.83 2.01
CA PRO A 107 -7.12 -9.80 2.51
C PRO A 107 -8.59 -9.38 2.33
N TYR A 108 -8.85 -8.10 2.11
CA TYR A 108 -10.20 -7.52 2.00
C TYR A 108 -10.56 -7.12 0.58
N VAL A 109 -9.62 -7.28 -0.34
CA VAL A 109 -9.80 -6.97 -1.76
C VAL A 109 -10.33 -8.22 -2.47
N GLU A 110 -11.35 -8.04 -3.30
CA GLU A 110 -11.94 -9.13 -4.08
C GLU A 110 -10.92 -9.73 -5.05
N ASP A 111 -10.88 -11.05 -5.12
CA ASP A 111 -10.00 -11.79 -6.02
C ASP A 111 -10.20 -11.36 -7.48
N GLY A 112 -9.10 -11.20 -8.20
CA GLY A 112 -9.11 -10.73 -9.57
C GLY A 112 -9.06 -9.20 -9.73
N SER A 113 -9.18 -8.46 -8.61
CA SER A 113 -8.92 -7.02 -8.59
C SER A 113 -7.49 -6.71 -9.02
N TYR A 114 -7.28 -5.55 -9.65
CA TYR A 114 -5.95 -5.13 -10.06
C TYR A 114 -5.80 -3.60 -10.12
N ILE A 115 -4.55 -3.15 -10.07
CA ILE A 115 -4.14 -1.78 -10.34
C ILE A 115 -2.98 -1.83 -11.34
N LEU A 116 -3.15 -1.18 -12.49
CA LEU A 116 -2.11 -1.01 -13.50
C LEU A 116 -1.41 0.32 -13.30
N TRP A 117 -0.11 0.27 -13.17
CA TRP A 117 0.76 1.40 -12.89
C TRP A 117 1.63 1.81 -14.07
N LEU A 118 1.87 3.09 -14.20
CA LEU A 118 2.83 3.71 -15.11
C LEU A 118 3.79 4.60 -14.33
N GLY A 119 5.09 4.35 -14.48
CA GLY A 119 6.15 5.21 -13.97
C GLY A 119 6.54 6.32 -14.93
N GLU A 120 7.17 7.36 -14.43
CA GLU A 120 7.63 8.53 -15.21
C GLU A 120 8.59 8.17 -16.36
N ASP A 121 9.27 7.04 -16.26
CA ASP A 121 10.17 6.49 -17.26
C ASP A 121 9.48 5.59 -18.30
N GLY A 122 8.14 5.48 -18.22
CA GLY A 122 7.34 4.62 -19.08
C GLY A 122 7.27 3.15 -18.65
N HIS A 123 7.90 2.80 -17.53
CA HIS A 123 7.81 1.44 -16.98
C HIS A 123 6.40 1.15 -16.49
N ARG A 124 5.89 -0.06 -16.81
CA ARG A 124 4.57 -0.50 -16.41
C ARG A 124 4.65 -1.75 -15.57
N TRP A 125 3.84 -1.79 -14.53
CA TRP A 125 3.62 -2.98 -13.72
C TRP A 125 2.17 -3.04 -13.27
N MET A 126 1.73 -4.22 -12.84
CA MET A 126 0.39 -4.45 -12.32
C MET A 126 0.46 -5.05 -10.94
N TRP A 127 -0.32 -4.53 -10.02
CA TRP A 127 -0.64 -5.23 -8.79
C TRP A 127 -1.95 -5.98 -9.00
N LYS A 128 -1.92 -7.27 -8.76
CA LYS A 128 -3.08 -8.14 -8.85
C LYS A 128 -3.34 -8.78 -7.49
N PHE A 129 -4.60 -8.78 -7.09
CA PHE A 129 -5.05 -9.33 -5.81
C PHE A 129 -5.64 -10.70 -6.03
N GLN A 130 -5.17 -11.67 -5.26
CA GLN A 130 -5.64 -13.04 -5.31
C GLN A 130 -5.31 -13.78 -4.02
N ASP A 131 -6.27 -14.59 -3.53
CA ASP A 131 -6.12 -15.41 -2.32
C ASP A 131 -5.67 -14.58 -1.09
N GLY A 132 -6.19 -13.36 -0.95
CA GLY A 132 -5.86 -12.45 0.15
C GLY A 132 -4.45 -11.87 0.10
N THR A 133 -3.77 -11.94 -1.03
CA THR A 133 -2.42 -11.38 -1.23
C THR A 133 -2.36 -10.49 -2.45
N MET A 134 -1.30 -9.70 -2.55
CA MET A 134 -1.02 -8.83 -3.68
C MET A 134 0.25 -9.29 -4.40
N LEU A 135 0.13 -9.54 -5.71
CA LEU A 135 1.21 -9.97 -6.58
C LEU A 135 1.60 -8.84 -7.52
N ARG A 136 2.89 -8.64 -7.71
CA ARG A 136 3.41 -7.71 -8.70
C ARG A 136 3.73 -8.46 -9.99
N HIS A 137 3.16 -7.99 -11.09
CA HIS A 137 3.42 -8.45 -12.45
C HIS A 137 4.13 -7.37 -13.24
N GLU A 138 5.22 -7.72 -13.91
CA GLU A 138 5.83 -6.84 -14.91
C GLU A 138 4.99 -6.87 -16.18
N VAL A 139 4.71 -5.69 -16.74
CA VAL A 139 3.95 -5.55 -17.98
C VAL A 139 4.93 -5.26 -19.12
N LYS A 140 5.01 -6.19 -20.07
CA LYS A 140 5.86 -6.08 -21.26
C LYS A 140 5.00 -5.94 -22.51
N GLY A 141 4.90 -4.71 -23.02
CA GLY A 141 4.01 -4.44 -24.15
C GLY A 141 2.56 -4.68 -23.75
N PHE A 142 1.89 -5.61 -24.40
CA PHE A 142 0.50 -6.00 -24.10
C PHE A 142 0.38 -7.29 -23.29
N THR A 143 1.49 -7.86 -22.82
CA THR A 143 1.50 -9.10 -22.04
C THR A 143 1.90 -8.82 -20.60
N VAL A 144 1.23 -9.52 -19.67
CA VAL A 144 1.57 -9.51 -18.23
C VAL A 144 2.48 -10.72 -17.97
N GLY A 145 3.65 -10.48 -17.38
CA GLY A 145 4.59 -11.53 -17.00
C GLY A 145 4.09 -12.34 -15.80
N GLU A 146 4.91 -13.29 -15.35
CA GLU A 146 4.62 -14.04 -14.13
C GLU A 146 4.60 -13.11 -12.92
N GLY A 147 3.63 -13.35 -12.01
CA GLY A 147 3.54 -12.62 -10.75
C GLY A 147 4.55 -13.14 -9.74
N ARG A 148 5.05 -12.24 -8.91
CA ARG A 148 5.86 -12.57 -7.75
C ARG A 148 5.30 -11.86 -6.51
N PRO A 149 5.37 -12.48 -5.33
CA PRO A 149 5.00 -11.79 -4.10
C PRO A 149 5.78 -10.49 -3.94
N ILE A 150 5.11 -9.47 -3.41
CA ILE A 150 5.79 -8.24 -3.02
C ILE A 150 6.47 -8.50 -1.69
N GLU A 151 7.75 -8.24 -1.66
CA GLU A 151 8.62 -8.49 -0.51
C GLU A 151 9.25 -7.17 -0.07
N TYR A 152 9.31 -6.94 1.24
CA TYR A 152 9.89 -5.73 1.83
C TYR A 152 11.11 -6.06 2.67
N TYR A 153 12.11 -5.19 2.58
CA TYR A 153 13.30 -5.27 3.40
C TYR A 153 13.09 -4.51 4.72
N ALA A 154 13.48 -5.13 5.82
CA ALA A 154 13.53 -4.46 7.11
C ALA A 154 14.79 -3.60 7.18
N GLY A 155 14.63 -2.28 7.08
CA GLY A 155 15.72 -1.31 7.26
C GLY A 155 16.26 -0.68 5.98
N TYR A 156 16.46 0.63 6.06
CA TYR A 156 16.96 1.47 4.96
C TYR A 156 18.44 1.22 4.64
N HIS A 157 19.18 0.55 5.53
CA HIS A 157 20.63 0.37 5.47
C HIS A 157 21.08 -1.07 5.25
N GLU A 158 20.15 -2.00 5.05
CA GLU A 158 20.52 -3.38 4.82
C GLU A 158 20.76 -3.64 3.34
N SER A 159 21.96 -4.18 3.06
CA SER A 159 22.37 -4.57 1.72
C SER A 159 21.34 -5.51 1.09
N PRO A 160 21.02 -5.35 -0.21
CA PRO A 160 20.23 -6.32 -0.96
C PRO A 160 20.76 -7.77 -0.87
N ASN A 161 22.02 -7.94 -0.49
CA ASN A 161 22.68 -9.23 -0.34
C ASN A 161 22.52 -9.87 1.05
N ASN A 162 21.91 -9.18 1.99
CA ASN A 162 21.58 -9.72 3.30
C ASN A 162 20.14 -9.33 3.69
N PRO A 163 19.14 -9.80 2.96
CA PRO A 163 17.75 -9.45 3.21
C PRO A 163 17.28 -10.12 4.48
N ILE A 164 16.86 -9.34 5.46
CA ILE A 164 15.95 -9.84 6.50
C ILE A 164 14.56 -9.84 5.88
N TRP A 165 14.29 -10.88 5.12
CA TRP A 165 12.99 -11.10 4.53
C TRP A 165 12.02 -11.54 5.61
N LYS A 166 11.12 -10.67 5.94
CA LYS A 166 9.91 -11.06 6.67
C LYS A 166 8.75 -10.76 5.75
N PRO A 167 8.02 -11.78 5.29
CA PRO A 167 6.71 -11.56 4.68
C PRO A 167 5.91 -10.72 5.67
N VAL A 168 5.39 -9.61 5.20
CA VAL A 168 4.50 -8.81 6.05
C VAL A 168 3.17 -9.53 6.06
N GLU A 169 2.92 -10.35 7.06
CA GLU A 169 1.63 -11.01 7.29
C GLU A 169 0.64 -9.98 7.86
N LEU A 170 0.28 -8.98 7.03
CA LEU A 170 -0.67 -7.94 7.41
C LEU A 170 -2.13 -8.44 7.48
N GLY A 171 -2.40 -9.66 7.01
CA GLY A 171 -3.72 -10.27 7.03
C GLY A 171 -4.10 -11.00 8.33
N VAL A 172 -3.21 -11.08 9.32
CA VAL A 172 -3.42 -11.84 10.57
C VAL A 172 -3.94 -10.96 11.71
N LEU A 173 -4.38 -9.76 11.42
CA LEU A 173 -4.95 -8.82 12.39
C LEU A 173 -6.47 -9.01 12.54
N ALA A 174 -6.90 -10.24 12.51
CA ALA A 174 -8.28 -10.58 12.88
C ALA A 174 -8.40 -10.72 14.39
#